data_ae0c1a02f05744eae0eae8c3abc22828
#
_entry.id   ae0c1a02f05744eae0eae8c3abc22828
#
_cell.length_a   1.000
_cell.length_b   1.000
_cell.length_c   1.000
_cell.angle_alpha   90.00
_cell.angle_beta   90.00
_cell.angle_gamma   90.00
#
_symmetry.space_group_name_H-M   'P 1'
#
loop_
_entity.id
_entity.type
_entity.pdbx_description
1 polymer ?
#
loop_
_entity_poly.entity_id
_entity_poly.type
_entity_poly.pdbx_seq_one_letter_code
_entity_poly.pdbx_strand_id
1 'polypeptide(L)'
;MKQIRSGQSFLYRTNGYDSTVVEIRMRDKVTGSYLQVALTNAARRFPYLTQKLVEKGGAYYLHRDDNSIVAVKTDKFRTLGSMATGYHLLDVTYTGNCIRVAFHHGLCDGRGVMPFIEAILYDYCCQKYHKKFSSEGIRLPGEPIPEEETAEPFSREFYEVDEQAVQPVEHDGFALPESTSTPDACYHSEILLDEDTFVHAAKAAGATPTLLAAMLLSRCVLELNPQAEKPVVCNLAMDLRSAIGKELTHRNCVGTAYLPYTAEDMKTAPEELARLAQSRRPSWR
;
A
#
# COMPACT_ATOMS: atom_id res chain seq x y z
N MET A 1 3.71 -4.49 24.33
CA MET A 1 3.30 -5.30 23.15
C MET A 1 1.90 -4.84 22.74
N LYS A 2 1.69 -4.57 21.48
CA LYS A 2 0.40 -4.13 20.93
C LYS A 2 -0.11 -5.21 19.97
N GLN A 3 -1.31 -5.74 20.18
CA GLN A 3 -1.87 -6.79 19.32
C GLN A 3 -2.20 -6.22 17.94
N ILE A 4 -1.86 -6.96 16.90
CA ILE A 4 -2.25 -6.61 15.51
C ILE A 4 -3.67 -7.10 15.30
N ARG A 5 -4.54 -6.23 14.82
CA ARG A 5 -5.91 -6.56 14.40
C ARG A 5 -6.13 -6.22 12.94
N SER A 6 -5.63 -5.07 12.48
CA SER A 6 -5.63 -4.69 11.06
C SER A 6 -4.49 -5.39 10.30
N GLY A 7 -4.72 -5.74 9.05
CA GLY A 7 -3.71 -6.38 8.19
C GLY A 7 -3.33 -7.81 8.58
N GLN A 8 -4.11 -8.49 9.43
CA GLN A 8 -3.83 -9.86 9.85
C GLN A 8 -3.80 -10.85 8.67
N SER A 9 -4.61 -10.65 7.64
CA SER A 9 -4.63 -11.51 6.45
C SER A 9 -3.28 -11.62 5.77
N PHE A 10 -2.41 -10.62 5.92
CA PHE A 10 -1.06 -10.63 5.38
C PHE A 10 -0.09 -11.49 6.19
N LEU A 11 -0.42 -11.79 7.46
CA LEU A 11 0.40 -12.61 8.35
C LEU A 11 0.31 -14.12 8.02
N TYR A 12 -0.71 -14.52 7.29
CA TYR A 12 -0.95 -15.92 6.91
C TYR A 12 -0.50 -16.25 5.49
N ARG A 13 0.11 -15.32 4.78
CA ARG A 13 0.63 -15.58 3.43
C ARG A 13 1.94 -16.35 3.51
N THR A 14 1.98 -17.48 2.83
CA THR A 14 3.14 -18.41 2.86
C THR A 14 4.08 -18.23 1.67
N ASN A 15 3.72 -17.40 0.68
CA ASN A 15 4.41 -17.34 -0.61
C ASN A 15 5.55 -16.30 -0.68
N GLY A 16 6.12 -15.91 0.46
CA GLY A 16 7.47 -15.35 0.54
C GLY A 16 7.65 -13.88 0.16
N TYR A 17 6.67 -13.18 -0.44
CA TYR A 17 6.80 -11.78 -0.83
C TYR A 17 5.71 -10.91 -0.17
N ASP A 18 5.78 -10.83 1.15
CA ASP A 18 4.78 -10.09 1.95
C ASP A 18 5.13 -8.61 2.13
N SER A 19 6.05 -8.10 1.30
CA SER A 19 6.48 -6.71 1.36
C SER A 19 5.87 -5.88 0.24
N THR A 20 5.32 -4.74 0.61
CA THR A 20 5.05 -3.64 -0.32
C THR A 20 6.27 -2.74 -0.37
N VAL A 21 6.65 -2.29 -1.55
CA VAL A 21 7.86 -1.49 -1.76
C VAL A 21 7.51 -0.14 -2.38
N VAL A 22 7.99 0.92 -1.75
CA VAL A 22 8.01 2.27 -2.33
C VAL A 22 9.42 2.51 -2.86
N GLU A 23 9.52 2.72 -4.17
CA GLU A 23 10.76 3.05 -4.84
C GLU A 23 10.83 4.55 -5.11
N ILE A 24 11.92 5.18 -4.66
CA ILE A 24 12.14 6.62 -4.80
C ILE A 24 13.39 6.83 -5.68
N ARG A 25 13.21 7.43 -6.84
CA ARG A 25 14.30 7.77 -7.76
C ARG A 25 14.78 9.19 -7.49
N MET A 26 16.00 9.29 -7.03
CA MET A 26 16.69 10.55 -6.76
C MET A 26 17.35 11.05 -8.05
N ARG A 27 17.59 12.37 -8.13
CA ARG A 27 18.35 12.95 -9.25
C ARG A 27 19.81 12.45 -9.24
N ASP A 28 20.41 12.40 -8.06
CA ASP A 28 21.82 12.06 -7.86
C ASP A 28 21.96 10.70 -7.19
N LYS A 29 23.18 10.13 -7.29
CA LYS A 29 23.52 8.88 -6.56
C LYS A 29 23.30 9.05 -5.06
N VAL A 30 22.72 8.03 -4.45
CA VAL A 30 22.43 8.00 -3.02
C VAL A 30 23.73 7.92 -2.22
N THR A 31 23.85 8.76 -1.21
CA THR A 31 24.94 8.74 -0.23
C THR A 31 24.48 8.01 1.02
N GLY A 32 24.97 6.78 1.21
CA GLY A 32 24.47 5.88 2.26
C GLY A 32 24.66 6.42 3.68
N SER A 33 25.74 7.18 3.96
CA SER A 33 25.93 7.79 5.29
C SER A 33 24.85 8.82 5.62
N TYR A 34 24.46 9.66 4.66
CA TYR A 34 23.38 10.62 4.85
C TYR A 34 22.01 9.92 4.98
N LEU A 35 21.80 8.88 4.19
CA LEU A 35 20.58 8.08 4.29
C LEU A 35 20.48 7.39 5.65
N GLN A 36 21.58 6.86 6.19
CA GLN A 36 21.59 6.23 7.51
C GLN A 36 21.25 7.24 8.62
N VAL A 37 21.81 8.45 8.58
CA VAL A 37 21.50 9.49 9.57
C VAL A 37 20.03 9.88 9.48
N ALA A 38 19.51 10.13 8.28
CA ALA A 38 18.11 10.46 8.05
C ALA A 38 17.16 9.35 8.53
N LEU A 39 17.50 8.09 8.24
CA LEU A 39 16.74 6.92 8.71
C LEU A 39 16.73 6.84 10.24
N THR A 40 17.86 7.06 10.88
CA THR A 40 17.97 7.05 12.35
C THR A 40 17.10 8.16 12.97
N ASN A 41 17.10 9.36 12.38
CA ASN A 41 16.27 10.46 12.84
C ASN A 41 14.79 10.19 12.63
N ALA A 42 14.39 9.68 11.47
CA ALA A 42 13.00 9.28 11.21
C ALA A 42 12.54 8.18 12.19
N ALA A 43 13.38 7.17 12.46
CA ALA A 43 13.06 6.11 13.42
C ALA A 43 12.80 6.63 14.84
N ARG A 44 13.44 7.74 15.24
CA ARG A 44 13.14 8.40 16.54
C ARG A 44 11.77 9.03 16.58
N ARG A 45 11.29 9.58 15.46
CA ARG A 45 9.94 10.16 15.37
C ARG A 45 8.86 9.11 15.19
N PHE A 46 9.18 8.00 14.52
CA PHE A 46 8.25 6.93 14.19
C PHE A 46 8.68 5.56 14.78
N PRO A 47 8.88 5.47 16.12
CA PRO A 47 9.40 4.24 16.74
C PRO A 47 8.43 3.06 16.60
N TYR A 48 7.18 3.32 16.29
CA TYR A 48 6.17 2.30 16.04
C TYR A 48 6.29 1.63 14.66
N LEU A 49 7.09 2.18 13.74
CA LEU A 49 7.39 1.57 12.43
C LEU A 49 8.64 0.68 12.46
N THR A 50 9.44 0.74 13.53
CA THR A 50 10.64 -0.10 13.70
C THR A 50 10.41 -1.28 14.65
N GLN A 51 9.17 -1.75 14.74
CA GLN A 51 8.78 -2.86 15.60
C GLN A 51 9.00 -4.21 14.91
N LYS A 52 9.12 -5.26 15.73
CA LYS A 52 9.16 -6.66 15.29
C LYS A 52 7.85 -7.38 15.58
N LEU A 53 7.59 -8.42 14.81
CA LEU A 53 6.45 -9.30 15.00
C LEU A 53 6.78 -10.35 16.07
N VAL A 54 5.85 -10.57 16.98
CA VAL A 54 5.93 -11.63 18.01
C VAL A 54 4.61 -12.39 18.02
N GLU A 55 4.68 -13.70 17.90
CA GLU A 55 3.54 -14.58 18.10
C GLU A 55 3.48 -15.04 19.56
N LYS A 56 2.31 -14.93 20.18
CA LYS A 56 2.07 -15.41 21.54
C LYS A 56 0.62 -15.86 21.70
N GLY A 57 0.44 -17.14 22.10
CA GLY A 57 -0.89 -17.69 22.34
C GLY A 57 -1.82 -17.66 21.13
N GLY A 58 -1.29 -17.89 19.93
CA GLY A 58 -2.05 -17.87 18.68
C GLY A 58 -2.45 -16.47 18.20
N ALA A 59 -1.92 -15.41 18.84
CA ALA A 59 -2.14 -14.04 18.42
C ALA A 59 -0.81 -13.35 18.09
N TYR A 60 -0.88 -12.35 17.21
CA TYR A 60 0.28 -11.60 16.73
C TYR A 60 0.34 -10.22 17.39
N TYR A 61 1.55 -9.83 17.77
CA TYR A 61 1.82 -8.57 18.48
C TYR A 61 2.99 -7.84 17.82
N LEU A 62 2.92 -6.53 17.83
CA LEU A 62 4.07 -5.68 17.57
C LEU A 62 4.79 -5.39 18.89
N HIS A 63 6.07 -5.59 18.88
CA HIS A 63 6.95 -5.36 20.01
C HIS A 63 8.06 -4.40 19.62
N ARG A 64 8.37 -3.46 20.52
CA ARG A 64 9.51 -2.57 20.33
C ARG A 64 10.78 -3.42 20.13
N ASP A 65 11.55 -3.08 19.14
CA ASP A 65 12.89 -3.63 18.92
C ASP A 65 13.92 -2.57 19.29
N ASP A 66 14.93 -2.98 20.06
CA ASP A 66 16.04 -2.11 20.43
C ASP A 66 17.16 -2.13 19.37
N ASN A 67 17.07 -3.02 18.37
CA ASN A 67 17.96 -3.03 17.22
C ASN A 67 17.75 -1.77 16.36
N SER A 68 18.86 -1.16 15.96
CA SER A 68 18.79 -0.04 15.04
C SER A 68 18.47 -0.52 13.63
N ILE A 69 17.54 0.15 12.97
CA ILE A 69 17.29 -0.07 11.55
C ILE A 69 18.47 0.48 10.72
N VAL A 70 18.91 -0.28 9.71
CA VAL A 70 20.09 0.01 8.91
C VAL A 70 19.74 0.12 7.44
N ALA A 71 20.16 1.23 6.81
CA ALA A 71 20.07 1.40 5.36
C ALA A 71 21.16 0.55 4.67
N VAL A 72 20.75 -0.41 3.84
CA VAL A 72 21.68 -1.37 3.22
C VAL A 72 21.82 -1.11 1.74
N LYS A 73 23.06 -1.07 1.26
CA LYS A 73 23.36 -0.94 -0.16
C LYS A 73 23.18 -2.29 -0.85
N THR A 74 22.04 -2.48 -1.49
CA THR A 74 21.71 -3.68 -2.26
C THR A 74 20.59 -3.40 -3.25
N ASP A 75 20.52 -4.17 -4.31
CA ASP A 75 19.41 -4.24 -5.28
C ASP A 75 18.46 -5.40 -5.00
N LYS A 76 18.80 -6.26 -4.04
CA LYS A 76 18.00 -7.43 -3.66
C LYS A 76 16.98 -7.08 -2.58
N PHE A 77 15.80 -7.67 -2.68
CA PHE A 77 14.82 -7.64 -1.61
C PHE A 77 15.28 -8.53 -0.45
N ARG A 78 15.05 -8.06 0.77
CA ARG A 78 15.37 -8.79 1.99
C ARG A 78 14.06 -9.20 2.68
N THR A 79 14.00 -10.42 3.21
CA THR A 79 12.80 -10.93 3.89
C THR A 79 12.55 -10.13 5.16
N LEU A 80 11.41 -9.45 5.23
CA LEU A 80 10.99 -8.68 6.39
C LEU A 80 10.74 -9.60 7.60
N GLY A 81 11.01 -9.11 8.80
CA GLY A 81 10.85 -9.87 10.03
C GLY A 81 11.88 -10.99 10.22
N SER A 82 12.89 -11.09 9.35
CA SER A 82 13.98 -12.07 9.44
C SER A 82 15.27 -11.45 9.99
N MET A 83 16.25 -12.29 10.23
CA MET A 83 17.59 -11.85 10.63
C MET A 83 18.21 -10.88 9.59
N ALA A 84 17.88 -11.02 8.31
CA ALA A 84 18.38 -10.14 7.26
C ALA A 84 17.96 -8.68 7.46
N THR A 85 16.81 -8.42 8.06
CA THR A 85 16.29 -7.07 8.37
C THR A 85 16.40 -6.72 9.85
N GLY A 86 17.17 -7.47 10.64
CA GLY A 86 17.23 -7.30 12.09
C GLY A 86 15.87 -7.54 12.77
N TYR A 87 15.03 -8.38 12.19
CA TYR A 87 13.65 -8.70 12.59
C TYR A 87 12.64 -7.57 12.44
N HIS A 88 13.03 -6.43 11.85
CA HIS A 88 12.10 -5.36 11.53
C HIS A 88 11.12 -5.77 10.41
N LEU A 89 9.89 -5.28 10.51
CA LEU A 89 8.85 -5.38 9.47
C LEU A 89 8.93 -4.25 8.43
N LEU A 90 10.00 -3.47 8.48
CA LEU A 90 10.34 -2.40 7.57
C LEU A 90 11.81 -2.50 7.21
N ASP A 91 12.13 -2.23 5.96
CA ASP A 91 13.50 -2.26 5.45
C ASP A 91 13.77 -1.06 4.54
N VAL A 92 14.99 -0.52 4.61
CA VAL A 92 15.44 0.56 3.75
C VAL A 92 16.69 0.13 3.02
N THR A 93 16.60 0.06 1.70
CA THR A 93 17.73 -0.29 0.84
C THR A 93 17.99 0.81 -0.18
N TYR A 94 19.19 0.82 -0.76
CA TYR A 94 19.52 1.76 -1.82
C TYR A 94 20.53 1.18 -2.79
N THR A 95 20.45 1.63 -4.05
CA THR A 95 21.44 1.33 -5.09
C THR A 95 21.40 2.43 -6.14
N GLY A 96 22.57 2.82 -6.66
CA GLY A 96 22.65 3.90 -7.64
C GLY A 96 22.00 5.19 -7.13
N ASN A 97 20.94 5.63 -7.80
CA ASN A 97 20.14 6.79 -7.43
C ASN A 97 18.75 6.41 -6.86
N CYS A 98 18.56 5.16 -6.50
CA CYS A 98 17.29 4.65 -6.03
C CYS A 98 17.35 4.34 -4.53
N ILE A 99 16.33 4.77 -3.79
CA ILE A 99 16.04 4.38 -2.41
C ILE A 99 14.77 3.53 -2.44
N ARG A 100 14.76 2.40 -1.72
CA ARG A 100 13.59 1.54 -1.56
C ARG A 100 13.23 1.44 -0.11
N VAL A 101 11.96 1.61 0.19
CA VAL A 101 11.37 1.37 1.50
C VAL A 101 10.39 0.23 1.36
N ALA A 102 10.74 -0.91 1.92
CA ALA A 102 9.89 -2.10 1.97
C ALA A 102 9.20 -2.17 3.34
N PHE A 103 7.93 -2.53 3.38
CA PHE A 103 7.18 -2.69 4.63
C PHE A 103 6.16 -3.81 4.52
N HIS A 104 5.84 -4.42 5.66
CA HIS A 104 4.84 -5.46 5.78
C HIS A 104 3.48 -4.86 6.13
N HIS A 105 2.41 -5.31 5.49
CA HIS A 105 1.05 -4.79 5.73
C HIS A 105 0.49 -5.04 7.14
N GLY A 106 1.06 -5.99 7.89
CA GLY A 106 0.79 -6.14 9.32
C GLY A 106 1.34 -5.00 10.18
N LEU A 107 2.30 -4.21 9.66
CA LEU A 107 2.85 -3.03 10.31
C LEU A 107 2.05 -1.78 9.95
N CYS A 108 1.91 -1.50 8.67
CA CYS A 108 1.25 -0.31 8.12
C CYS A 108 0.78 -0.56 6.68
N ASP A 109 0.05 0.39 6.12
CA ASP A 109 -0.23 0.47 4.69
C ASP A 109 0.59 1.57 3.99
N GLY A 110 0.35 1.74 2.68
CA GLY A 110 1.08 2.72 1.87
C GLY A 110 0.93 4.15 2.40
N ARG A 111 -0.28 4.59 2.80
CA ARG A 111 -0.48 5.92 3.37
C ARG A 111 0.14 6.05 4.76
N GLY A 112 0.09 4.97 5.54
CA GLY A 112 0.66 4.95 6.91
C GLY A 112 2.18 5.06 6.95
N VAL A 113 2.89 4.61 5.91
CA VAL A 113 4.36 4.71 5.82
C VAL A 113 4.84 6.03 5.24
N MET A 114 4.00 6.77 4.48
CA MET A 114 4.42 7.99 3.78
C MET A 114 5.06 9.05 4.68
N PRO A 115 4.52 9.40 5.87
CA PRO A 115 5.16 10.40 6.74
C PRO A 115 6.58 10.03 7.17
N PHE A 116 6.86 8.72 7.31
CA PHE A 116 8.20 8.22 7.61
C PHE A 116 9.15 8.41 6.41
N ILE A 117 8.68 8.11 5.21
CA ILE A 117 9.44 8.30 3.97
C ILE A 117 9.74 9.79 3.76
N GLU A 118 8.75 10.65 3.94
CA GLU A 118 8.88 12.10 3.83
C GLU A 118 9.93 12.65 4.81
N ALA A 119 9.92 12.19 6.06
CA ALA A 119 10.91 12.58 7.06
C ALA A 119 12.33 12.14 6.67
N ILE A 120 12.49 10.91 6.15
CA ILE A 120 13.78 10.44 5.63
C ILE A 120 14.26 11.31 4.48
N LEU A 121 13.40 11.55 3.50
CA LEU A 121 13.76 12.32 2.31
C LEU A 121 14.10 13.77 2.65
N TYR A 122 13.33 14.39 3.54
CA TYR A 122 13.60 15.74 4.01
C TYR A 122 14.99 15.86 4.62
N ASP A 123 15.28 15.02 5.63
CA ASP A 123 16.57 15.08 6.33
C ASP A 123 17.73 14.70 5.40
N TYR A 124 17.55 13.66 4.59
CA TYR A 124 18.51 13.25 3.56
C TYR A 124 18.83 14.40 2.60
N CYS A 125 17.82 15.08 2.05
CA CYS A 125 18.01 16.18 1.11
C CYS A 125 18.69 17.37 1.79
N CYS A 126 18.32 17.72 3.02
CA CYS A 126 18.97 18.78 3.77
C CYS A 126 20.48 18.50 3.93
N GLN A 127 20.86 17.27 4.26
CA GLN A 127 22.25 16.87 4.41
C GLN A 127 22.98 16.79 3.06
N LYS A 128 22.36 16.16 2.07
CA LYS A 128 22.95 15.93 0.74
C LYS A 128 23.27 17.22 0.00
N TYR A 129 22.37 18.19 0.09
CA TYR A 129 22.50 19.46 -0.65
C TYR A 129 22.95 20.62 0.22
N HIS A 130 23.26 20.38 1.50
CA HIS A 130 23.66 21.40 2.47
C HIS A 130 22.71 22.60 2.48
N LYS A 131 21.41 22.33 2.40
CA LYS A 131 20.36 23.33 2.30
C LYS A 131 19.22 22.99 3.25
N LYS A 132 18.69 24.02 3.91
CA LYS A 132 17.45 23.89 4.69
C LYS A 132 16.26 24.08 3.75
N PHE A 133 15.44 23.03 3.62
CA PHE A 133 14.16 23.08 2.91
C PHE A 133 13.02 23.44 3.86
N SER A 134 11.83 23.73 3.34
CA SER A 134 10.62 23.84 4.16
C SER A 134 10.30 22.48 4.79
N SER A 135 9.99 22.49 6.08
CA SER A 135 9.52 21.30 6.80
C SER A 135 8.01 21.30 7.02
N GLU A 136 7.30 22.19 6.34
CA GLU A 136 5.84 22.28 6.44
C GLU A 136 5.20 20.93 6.04
N GLY A 137 4.35 20.40 6.92
CA GLY A 137 3.72 19.09 6.75
C GLY A 137 4.61 17.88 7.06
N ILE A 138 5.92 18.05 7.26
CA ILE A 138 6.86 16.97 7.57
C ILE A 138 6.95 16.78 9.08
N ARG A 139 6.69 15.56 9.55
CA ARG A 139 6.80 15.22 10.98
C ARG A 139 8.25 14.91 11.34
N LEU A 140 8.83 15.69 12.24
CA LEU A 140 10.25 15.64 12.58
C LEU A 140 10.51 15.14 14.01
N PRO A 141 11.73 14.66 14.33
CA PRO A 141 12.12 14.28 15.68
C PRO A 141 11.90 15.44 16.68
N GLY A 142 11.40 15.10 17.86
CA GLY A 142 11.05 16.08 18.90
C GLY A 142 9.59 16.52 18.89
N GLU A 143 8.85 16.27 17.83
CA GLU A 143 7.41 16.48 17.82
C GLU A 143 6.69 15.37 18.61
N PRO A 144 5.57 15.71 19.29
CA PRO A 144 4.77 14.70 19.99
C PRO A 144 4.22 13.66 19.03
N ILE A 145 4.04 12.46 19.53
CA ILE A 145 3.38 11.36 18.82
C ILE A 145 1.95 11.26 19.37
N PRO A 146 0.94 11.77 18.65
CA PRO A 146 -0.45 11.63 19.08
C PRO A 146 -0.83 10.16 19.21
N GLU A 147 -1.73 9.85 20.15
CA GLU A 147 -2.20 8.46 20.35
C GLU A 147 -2.88 7.92 19.10
N GLU A 148 -3.57 8.77 18.36
CA GLU A 148 -4.26 8.47 17.11
C GLU A 148 -3.32 7.93 16.03
N GLU A 149 -2.05 8.36 15.99
CA GLU A 149 -1.07 7.82 15.03
C GLU A 149 -0.83 6.32 15.22
N THR A 150 -1.03 5.79 16.41
CA THR A 150 -0.80 4.38 16.73
C THR A 150 -2.09 3.63 17.05
N ALA A 151 -3.24 4.28 16.91
CA ALA A 151 -4.54 3.66 17.19
C ALA A 151 -4.84 2.53 16.20
N GLU A 152 -5.41 1.44 16.69
CA GLU A 152 -5.93 0.37 15.85
C GLU A 152 -7.21 0.87 15.15
N PRO A 153 -7.30 0.80 13.81
CA PRO A 153 -8.41 1.41 13.08
C PRO A 153 -9.74 0.68 13.30
N PHE A 154 -9.69 -0.63 13.43
CA PHE A 154 -10.88 -1.47 13.58
C PHE A 154 -10.98 -1.92 15.05
N SER A 155 -11.70 -1.12 15.85
CA SER A 155 -12.04 -1.49 17.23
C SER A 155 -13.29 -2.39 17.27
N ARG A 156 -13.58 -3.02 18.42
CA ARG A 156 -14.75 -3.89 18.59
C ARG A 156 -16.07 -3.20 18.26
N GLU A 157 -16.14 -1.89 18.43
CA GLU A 157 -17.35 -1.08 18.15
C GLU A 157 -17.77 -1.11 16.68
N PHE A 158 -16.84 -1.42 15.77
CA PHE A 158 -17.15 -1.60 14.35
C PHE A 158 -17.62 -3.03 14.00
N TYR A 159 -17.53 -3.98 14.93
CA TYR A 159 -17.92 -5.38 14.70
C TYR A 159 -19.36 -5.69 15.15
N GLU A 160 -20.08 -4.74 15.75
CA GLU A 160 -21.53 -4.83 15.94
C GLU A 160 -22.28 -4.50 14.63
N VAL A 161 -21.70 -4.92 13.50
CA VAL A 161 -22.41 -4.93 12.24
C VAL A 161 -23.40 -6.10 12.30
N ASP A 162 -24.65 -5.81 12.01
CA ASP A 162 -25.69 -6.81 11.82
C ASP A 162 -25.14 -7.90 10.86
N GLU A 163 -24.85 -9.08 11.39
CA GLU A 163 -24.31 -10.20 10.60
C GLU A 163 -25.22 -10.56 9.42
N GLN A 164 -26.48 -10.18 9.47
CA GLN A 164 -27.43 -10.35 8.36
C GLN A 164 -27.23 -9.33 7.25
N ALA A 165 -26.56 -8.21 7.50
CA ALA A 165 -26.31 -7.16 6.50
C ALA A 165 -25.02 -7.40 5.69
N VAL A 166 -24.11 -8.26 6.20
CA VAL A 166 -22.87 -8.61 5.50
C VAL A 166 -23.05 -9.94 4.78
N GLN A 167 -23.65 -9.88 3.59
CA GLN A 167 -23.58 -11.01 2.68
C GLN A 167 -22.16 -11.09 2.11
N PRO A 168 -21.45 -12.24 2.22
CA PRO A 168 -20.22 -12.42 1.48
C PRO A 168 -20.54 -12.30 -0.01
N VAL A 169 -19.99 -11.29 -0.66
CA VAL A 169 -20.10 -11.16 -2.10
C VAL A 169 -19.14 -12.15 -2.70
N GLU A 170 -19.63 -13.34 -3.04
CA GLU A 170 -18.88 -14.28 -3.86
C GLU A 170 -18.75 -13.67 -5.26
N HIS A 171 -17.55 -13.24 -5.59
CA HIS A 171 -17.26 -12.79 -6.94
C HIS A 171 -16.67 -13.98 -7.74
N ASP A 172 -17.56 -14.69 -8.39
CA ASP A 172 -17.16 -15.71 -9.38
C ASP A 172 -16.68 -14.98 -10.66
N GLY A 173 -15.38 -14.70 -10.69
CA GLY A 173 -14.73 -13.97 -11.78
C GLY A 173 -14.06 -14.87 -12.80
N PHE A 174 -13.79 -14.31 -13.98
CA PHE A 174 -12.95 -14.93 -14.99
C PHE A 174 -11.53 -15.10 -14.43
N ALA A 175 -11.05 -16.33 -14.39
CA ALA A 175 -9.68 -16.64 -14.02
C ALA A 175 -8.77 -16.44 -15.24
N LEU A 176 -7.77 -15.57 -15.11
CA LEU A 176 -6.75 -15.43 -16.14
C LEU A 176 -6.04 -16.77 -16.36
N PRO A 177 -5.75 -17.14 -17.61
CA PRO A 177 -4.99 -18.36 -17.90
C PRO A 177 -3.66 -18.36 -17.13
N GLU A 178 -3.27 -19.52 -16.62
CA GLU A 178 -1.97 -19.66 -15.99
C GLU A 178 -0.87 -19.29 -16.97
N SER A 179 0.08 -18.47 -16.49
CA SER A 179 1.23 -18.11 -17.30
C SER A 179 2.10 -19.35 -17.55
N THR A 180 2.48 -19.58 -18.80
CA THR A 180 3.48 -20.60 -19.18
C THR A 180 4.91 -20.12 -18.90
N SER A 181 5.09 -18.95 -18.31
CA SER A 181 6.41 -18.44 -17.91
C SER A 181 7.01 -19.26 -16.77
N THR A 182 8.33 -19.35 -16.76
CA THR A 182 9.06 -20.05 -15.69
C THR A 182 8.73 -19.42 -14.34
N PRO A 183 8.55 -20.21 -13.26
CA PRO A 183 8.13 -19.71 -11.94
C PRO A 183 9.02 -18.61 -11.35
N ASP A 184 10.26 -18.50 -11.82
CA ASP A 184 11.26 -17.54 -11.33
C ASP A 184 11.34 -16.25 -12.14
N ALA A 185 10.53 -16.09 -13.20
CA ALA A 185 10.56 -14.89 -14.03
C ALA A 185 9.56 -13.86 -13.51
N CYS A 186 10.06 -12.81 -12.85
CA CYS A 186 9.27 -11.61 -12.56
C CYS A 186 9.35 -10.64 -13.73
N TYR A 187 8.21 -10.31 -14.31
CA TYR A 187 8.10 -9.28 -15.35
C TYR A 187 7.56 -7.99 -14.74
N HIS A 188 8.21 -6.89 -15.04
CA HIS A 188 7.74 -5.55 -14.71
C HIS A 188 7.36 -4.84 -16.02
N SER A 189 6.12 -4.36 -16.09
CA SER A 189 5.65 -3.52 -17.19
C SER A 189 5.23 -2.17 -16.65
N GLU A 190 5.69 -1.10 -17.27
CA GLU A 190 5.39 0.28 -16.88
C GLU A 190 4.73 0.99 -18.06
N ILE A 191 3.55 1.58 -17.81
CA ILE A 191 2.83 2.40 -18.76
C ILE A 191 2.78 3.82 -18.20
N LEU A 192 3.44 4.74 -18.87
CA LEU A 192 3.43 6.16 -18.51
C LEU A 192 2.32 6.86 -19.27
N LEU A 193 1.44 7.53 -18.55
CA LEU A 193 0.35 8.32 -19.10
C LEU A 193 0.54 9.77 -18.69
N ASP A 194 0.15 10.69 -19.59
CA ASP A 194 0.06 12.10 -19.25
C ASP A 194 -1.08 12.31 -18.24
N GLU A 195 -0.75 12.88 -17.08
CA GLU A 195 -1.68 13.00 -15.95
C GLU A 195 -2.91 13.84 -16.33
N ASP A 196 -2.70 15.01 -16.94
CA ASP A 196 -3.78 15.93 -17.28
C ASP A 196 -4.74 15.29 -18.29
N THR A 197 -4.19 14.63 -19.30
CA THR A 197 -4.97 13.93 -20.32
C THR A 197 -5.79 12.79 -19.71
N PHE A 198 -5.17 11.98 -18.84
CA PHE A 198 -5.85 10.84 -18.24
C PHE A 198 -6.95 11.26 -17.22
N VAL A 199 -6.66 12.27 -16.40
CA VAL A 199 -7.64 12.84 -15.46
C VAL A 199 -8.80 13.50 -16.21
N HIS A 200 -8.53 14.19 -17.32
CA HIS A 200 -9.57 14.78 -18.15
C HIS A 200 -10.46 13.71 -18.79
N ALA A 201 -9.87 12.64 -19.32
CA ALA A 201 -10.62 11.49 -19.86
C ALA A 201 -11.49 10.81 -18.78
N ALA A 202 -10.95 10.62 -17.58
CA ALA A 202 -11.73 10.07 -16.47
C ALA A 202 -12.94 10.94 -16.12
N LYS A 203 -12.76 12.26 -16.03
CA LYS A 203 -13.85 13.22 -15.78
C LYS A 203 -14.89 13.21 -16.89
N ALA A 204 -14.46 13.17 -18.15
CA ALA A 204 -15.35 13.11 -19.31
C ALA A 204 -16.19 11.82 -19.30
N ALA A 205 -15.62 10.70 -18.85
CA ALA A 205 -16.30 9.43 -18.64
C ALA A 205 -17.16 9.39 -17.35
N GLY A 206 -17.19 10.47 -16.55
CA GLY A 206 -17.88 10.49 -15.26
C GLY A 206 -17.26 9.56 -14.21
N ALA A 207 -15.98 9.21 -14.37
CA ALA A 207 -15.24 8.26 -13.54
C ALA A 207 -14.14 8.94 -12.73
N THR A 208 -13.64 8.24 -11.70
CA THR A 208 -12.34 8.56 -11.09
C THR A 208 -11.21 7.95 -11.95
N PRO A 209 -9.97 8.46 -11.89
CA PRO A 209 -8.84 7.84 -12.60
C PRO A 209 -8.69 6.35 -12.29
N THR A 210 -8.84 5.95 -11.03
CA THR A 210 -8.78 4.54 -10.61
C THR A 210 -9.87 3.70 -11.25
N LEU A 211 -11.11 4.23 -11.30
CA LEU A 211 -12.24 3.54 -11.92
C LEU A 211 -12.04 3.40 -13.43
N LEU A 212 -11.59 4.45 -14.10
CA LEU A 212 -11.28 4.40 -15.54
C LEU A 212 -10.18 3.37 -15.83
N ALA A 213 -9.10 3.34 -15.03
CA ALA A 213 -8.04 2.36 -15.19
C ALA A 213 -8.56 0.92 -15.03
N ALA A 214 -9.38 0.66 -14.01
CA ALA A 214 -9.99 -0.65 -13.81
C ALA A 214 -10.88 -1.08 -14.98
N MET A 215 -11.69 -0.16 -15.49
CA MET A 215 -12.56 -0.42 -16.66
C MET A 215 -11.74 -0.74 -17.91
N LEU A 216 -10.70 0.05 -18.18
CA LEU A 216 -9.83 -0.18 -19.34
C LEU A 216 -9.09 -1.53 -19.24
N LEU A 217 -8.55 -1.86 -18.06
CA LEU A 217 -7.90 -3.15 -17.83
C LEU A 217 -8.88 -4.32 -18.01
N SER A 218 -10.08 -4.22 -17.45
CA SER A 218 -11.10 -5.25 -17.60
C SER A 218 -11.49 -5.45 -19.05
N ARG A 219 -11.63 -4.35 -19.79
CA ARG A 219 -11.91 -4.37 -21.23
C ARG A 219 -10.81 -5.06 -22.02
N CYS A 220 -9.55 -4.72 -21.75
CA CYS A 220 -8.41 -5.38 -22.41
C CYS A 220 -8.40 -6.88 -22.14
N VAL A 221 -8.69 -7.30 -20.91
CA VAL A 221 -8.76 -8.73 -20.56
C VAL A 221 -9.86 -9.43 -21.37
N LEU A 222 -11.05 -8.84 -21.48
CA LEU A 222 -12.15 -9.42 -22.28
C LEU A 222 -11.85 -9.41 -23.78
N GLU A 223 -11.22 -8.37 -24.31
CA GLU A 223 -10.82 -8.32 -25.72
C GLU A 223 -9.81 -9.42 -26.08
N LEU A 224 -8.90 -9.75 -25.15
CA LEU A 224 -7.96 -10.84 -25.29
C LEU A 224 -8.56 -12.23 -25.06
N ASN A 225 -9.71 -12.27 -24.37
CA ASN A 225 -10.41 -13.52 -24.01
C ASN A 225 -11.90 -13.45 -24.40
N PRO A 226 -12.22 -13.40 -25.70
CA PRO A 226 -13.60 -13.19 -26.17
C PRO A 226 -14.57 -14.32 -25.82
N GLN A 227 -14.05 -15.48 -25.40
CA GLN A 227 -14.82 -16.63 -24.93
C GLN A 227 -15.07 -16.61 -23.41
N ALA A 228 -14.68 -15.55 -22.70
CA ALA A 228 -14.92 -15.45 -21.26
C ALA A 228 -16.42 -15.31 -20.98
N GLU A 229 -17.00 -16.28 -20.29
CA GLU A 229 -18.41 -16.28 -19.88
C GLU A 229 -18.63 -15.57 -18.54
N LYS A 230 -17.57 -15.53 -17.71
CA LYS A 230 -17.59 -14.89 -16.39
C LYS A 230 -17.10 -13.45 -16.47
N PRO A 231 -17.55 -12.56 -15.56
CA PRO A 231 -17.06 -11.19 -15.51
C PRO A 231 -15.58 -11.13 -15.13
N VAL A 232 -14.86 -10.16 -15.66
CA VAL A 232 -13.57 -9.74 -15.10
C VAL A 232 -13.85 -8.94 -13.84
N VAL A 233 -13.28 -9.35 -12.70
CA VAL A 233 -13.49 -8.69 -11.43
C VAL A 233 -12.23 -7.96 -11.00
N CYS A 234 -12.24 -6.63 -11.06
CA CYS A 234 -11.15 -5.81 -10.52
C CYS A 234 -11.32 -5.62 -9.02
N ASN A 235 -10.26 -5.91 -8.26
CA ASN A 235 -10.18 -5.58 -6.85
C ASN A 235 -9.55 -4.19 -6.68
N LEU A 236 -10.32 -3.24 -6.17
CA LEU A 236 -9.90 -1.86 -5.94
C LEU A 236 -9.55 -1.66 -4.47
N ALA A 237 -8.30 -1.35 -4.19
CA ALA A 237 -7.88 -0.97 -2.86
C ALA A 237 -8.32 0.47 -2.54
N MET A 238 -8.89 0.67 -1.35
CA MET A 238 -9.40 1.97 -0.88
C MET A 238 -8.88 2.29 0.50
N ASP A 239 -8.46 3.54 0.72
CA ASP A 239 -8.16 4.05 2.05
C ASP A 239 -9.47 4.37 2.79
N LEU A 240 -9.71 3.69 3.89
CA LEU A 240 -10.92 3.85 4.69
C LEU A 240 -10.78 4.87 5.83
N ARG A 241 -9.60 5.51 6.02
CA ARG A 241 -9.34 6.40 7.17
C ARG A 241 -10.40 7.46 7.37
N SER A 242 -10.75 8.18 6.32
CA SER A 242 -11.76 9.23 6.38
C SER A 242 -13.15 8.66 6.70
N ALA A 243 -13.48 7.49 6.18
CA ALA A 243 -14.78 6.85 6.44
C ALA A 243 -14.95 6.38 7.90
N ILE A 244 -13.84 6.00 8.55
CA ILE A 244 -13.85 5.50 9.94
C ILE A 244 -13.34 6.52 10.97
N GLY A 245 -13.07 7.78 10.55
CA GLY A 245 -12.59 8.84 11.44
C GLY A 245 -11.21 8.57 12.07
N LYS A 246 -10.29 7.89 11.35
CA LYS A 246 -8.96 7.51 11.83
C LYS A 246 -7.85 8.09 10.94
N GLU A 247 -7.94 9.38 10.63
CA GLU A 247 -7.07 10.05 9.67
C GLU A 247 -5.56 9.91 9.92
N LEU A 248 -5.15 9.86 11.18
CA LEU A 248 -3.75 9.92 11.56
C LEU A 248 -3.08 8.54 11.70
N THR A 249 -3.85 7.45 11.82
CA THR A 249 -3.25 6.15 12.11
C THR A 249 -2.34 5.66 10.99
N HIS A 250 -1.19 5.11 11.38
CA HIS A 250 -0.27 4.44 10.44
C HIS A 250 -0.72 3.01 10.08
N ARG A 251 -1.65 2.45 10.85
CA ARG A 251 -2.11 1.08 10.68
C ARG A 251 -2.77 0.86 9.32
N ASN A 252 -2.86 -0.40 8.94
CA ASN A 252 -3.54 -0.78 7.70
C ASN A 252 -5.04 -0.45 7.78
N CYS A 253 -5.46 0.53 6.99
CA CYS A 253 -6.84 0.96 6.82
C CYS A 253 -7.35 0.69 5.40
N VAL A 254 -6.73 -0.24 4.69
CA VAL A 254 -7.12 -0.57 3.32
C VAL A 254 -8.34 -1.48 3.37
N GLY A 255 -9.42 -1.02 2.76
CA GLY A 255 -10.54 -1.85 2.35
C GLY A 255 -10.48 -2.20 0.87
N THR A 256 -11.34 -3.08 0.44
CA THR A 256 -11.41 -3.51 -0.96
C THR A 256 -12.82 -3.36 -1.49
N ALA A 257 -12.94 -2.88 -2.73
CA ALA A 257 -14.16 -2.93 -3.50
C ALA A 257 -13.94 -3.78 -4.74
N TYR A 258 -14.93 -4.59 -5.06
CA TYR A 258 -14.89 -5.45 -6.24
C TYR A 258 -15.72 -4.82 -7.34
N LEU A 259 -15.14 -4.66 -8.51
CA LEU A 259 -15.79 -4.11 -9.68
C LEU A 259 -15.89 -5.20 -10.75
N PRO A 260 -17.06 -5.84 -10.91
CA PRO A 260 -17.28 -6.77 -12.00
C PRO A 260 -17.50 -6.00 -13.32
N TYR A 261 -16.92 -6.51 -14.39
CA TYR A 261 -17.06 -6.01 -15.76
C TYR A 261 -17.33 -7.18 -16.69
N THR A 262 -18.46 -7.13 -17.41
CA THR A 262 -18.94 -8.21 -18.25
C THR A 262 -18.74 -7.93 -19.73
N ALA A 263 -18.90 -8.94 -20.58
CA ALA A 263 -18.89 -8.77 -22.03
C ALA A 263 -20.07 -7.86 -22.51
N GLU A 264 -21.16 -7.79 -21.78
CA GLU A 264 -22.28 -6.86 -22.05
C GLU A 264 -21.87 -5.42 -21.80
N ASP A 265 -21.11 -5.18 -20.72
CA ASP A 265 -20.59 -3.86 -20.35
C ASP A 265 -19.67 -3.28 -21.45
N MET A 266 -19.02 -4.12 -22.26
CA MET A 266 -18.21 -3.67 -23.41
C MET A 266 -19.02 -2.94 -24.48
N LYS A 267 -20.34 -3.18 -24.55
CA LYS A 267 -21.25 -2.53 -25.51
C LYS A 267 -21.79 -1.20 -25.00
N THR A 268 -21.58 -0.92 -23.73
CA THR A 268 -22.11 0.26 -23.04
C THR A 268 -21.12 1.43 -23.17
N ALA A 269 -21.65 2.64 -23.34
CA ALA A 269 -20.80 3.84 -23.40
C ALA A 269 -20.04 4.04 -22.09
N PRO A 270 -18.78 4.51 -22.12
CA PRO A 270 -17.94 4.68 -20.94
C PRO A 270 -18.58 5.53 -19.83
N GLU A 271 -19.35 6.56 -20.19
CA GLU A 271 -20.04 7.46 -19.24
C GLU A 271 -21.16 6.73 -18.48
N GLU A 272 -21.85 5.82 -19.14
CA GLU A 272 -22.91 5.02 -18.54
C GLU A 272 -22.31 3.94 -17.64
N LEU A 273 -21.23 3.30 -18.06
CA LEU A 273 -20.47 2.33 -17.26
C LEU A 273 -19.96 2.95 -15.97
N ALA A 274 -19.43 4.16 -16.03
CA ALA A 274 -18.95 4.87 -14.84
C ALA A 274 -20.07 5.12 -13.83
N ARG A 275 -21.27 5.48 -14.30
CA ARG A 275 -22.46 5.64 -13.45
C ARG A 275 -22.91 4.31 -12.83
N LEU A 276 -22.94 3.24 -13.62
CA LEU A 276 -23.24 1.89 -13.14
C LEU A 276 -22.22 1.41 -12.10
N ALA A 277 -20.94 1.61 -12.34
CA ALA A 277 -19.89 1.27 -11.40
C ALA A 277 -20.00 2.07 -10.09
N GLN A 278 -20.38 3.35 -10.16
CA GLN A 278 -20.64 4.17 -8.97
C GLN A 278 -21.86 3.69 -8.19
N SER A 279 -22.94 3.28 -8.88
CA SER A 279 -24.13 2.74 -8.24
C SER A 279 -23.91 1.36 -7.60
N ARG A 280 -22.95 0.58 -8.12
CA ARG A 280 -22.53 -0.73 -7.59
C ARG A 280 -21.55 -0.64 -6.42
N ARG A 281 -21.06 0.58 -6.08
CA ARG A 281 -20.24 0.75 -4.88
C ARG A 281 -21.03 0.37 -3.65
N PRO A 282 -20.50 -0.45 -2.75
CA PRO A 282 -21.14 -0.69 -1.47
C PRO A 282 -21.36 0.67 -0.80
N SER A 283 -22.60 0.96 -0.42
CA SER A 283 -22.91 2.13 0.40
C SER A 283 -22.40 1.85 1.80
N TRP A 284 -21.17 2.22 2.08
CA TRP A 284 -20.67 2.31 3.45
C TRP A 284 -21.38 3.50 4.10
N ARG A 285 -22.47 3.25 4.82
CA ARG A 285 -23.09 4.18 5.75
C ARG A 285 -22.76 3.76 7.16
#